data_49269418442f8a2974e5294914c3eb07
#
_entry.id   49269418442f8a2974e5294914c3eb07
#
_cell.length_a   1.000
_cell.length_b   1.000
_cell.length_c   1.000
_cell.angle_alpha   90.00
_cell.angle_beta   90.00
_cell.angle_gamma   90.00
#
_symmetry.space_group_name_H-M   'P 1'
#
loop_
_entity.id
_entity.type
_entity.pdbx_description
1 polymer ?
#
loop_
_entity_poly.entity_id
_entity_poly.type
_entity_poly.pdbx_seq_one_letter_code
_entity_poly.pdbx_strand_id
1 'polypeptide(L)'
;MGEDLAATNVNRSYALAATSIAIFTFMLFFLYPRFENGRIDPWLFQSTLVAMGVATFSLVFATLHYYRASLAGRISEDERALLTRRGDRFWLLGYTVMFLAPSLVLFTVSLVAVASVWLALWLVYLLFVIRYFPKVQTPRASQ
;
A
#
# COMPACT_ATOMS: atom_id res chain seq x y z
N MET A 1 -20.93 15.95 -0.14
CA MET A 1 -20.66 14.63 0.47
C MET A 1 -19.57 13.84 -0.26
N GLY A 2 -19.55 13.74 -1.61
CA GLY A 2 -18.48 13.04 -2.35
C GLY A 2 -17.12 13.75 -2.34
N GLU A 3 -17.10 15.07 -2.25
CA GLU A 3 -15.87 15.88 -2.24
C GLU A 3 -15.09 15.72 -0.93
N ASP A 4 -15.79 15.69 0.20
CA ASP A 4 -15.16 15.48 1.52
C ASP A 4 -14.50 14.10 1.62
N LEU A 5 -15.14 13.07 1.02
CA LEU A 5 -14.58 11.72 0.98
C LEU A 5 -13.31 11.65 0.13
N ALA A 6 -13.28 12.31 -1.04
CA ALA A 6 -12.11 12.34 -1.90
C ALA A 6 -10.94 13.08 -1.22
N ALA A 7 -11.19 14.23 -0.60
CA ALA A 7 -10.19 14.98 0.15
C ALA A 7 -9.64 14.19 1.34
N THR A 8 -10.50 13.49 2.08
CA THR A 8 -10.09 12.59 3.17
C THR A 8 -9.19 11.46 2.67
N ASN A 9 -9.52 10.86 1.53
CA ASN A 9 -8.73 9.79 0.92
C ASN A 9 -7.37 10.30 0.41
N VAL A 10 -7.27 11.54 -0.09
CA VAL A 10 -5.99 12.19 -0.43
C VAL A 10 -5.09 12.25 0.81
N ASN A 11 -5.58 12.82 1.90
CA ASN A 11 -4.80 12.98 3.13
C ASN A 11 -4.36 11.64 3.71
N ARG A 12 -5.25 10.65 3.72
CA ARG A 12 -4.96 9.29 4.21
C ARG A 12 -3.89 8.59 3.36
N SER A 13 -4.01 8.66 2.03
CA SER A 13 -3.03 8.03 1.14
C SER A 13 -1.67 8.72 1.21
N TYR A 14 -1.65 10.05 1.33
CA TYR A 14 -0.43 10.83 1.50
C TYR A 14 0.28 10.49 2.81
N ALA A 15 -0.46 10.42 3.92
CA ALA A 15 0.11 10.03 5.22
C ALA A 15 0.74 8.62 5.19
N LEU A 16 0.07 7.66 4.54
CA LEU A 16 0.60 6.30 4.37
C LEU A 16 1.84 6.28 3.46
N ALA A 17 1.86 7.07 2.38
CA ALA A 17 3.04 7.19 1.52
C ALA A 17 4.23 7.78 2.29
N ALA A 18 4.02 8.83 3.07
CA ALA A 18 5.06 9.44 3.91
C ALA A 18 5.59 8.45 4.96
N THR A 19 4.70 7.69 5.62
CA THR A 19 5.09 6.62 6.54
C THR A 19 5.91 5.54 5.85
N SER A 20 5.52 5.13 4.64
CA SER A 20 6.26 4.14 3.85
C SER A 20 7.67 4.63 3.49
N ILE A 21 7.81 5.89 3.11
CA ILE A 21 9.13 6.52 2.84
C ILE A 21 9.98 6.55 4.12
N ALA A 22 9.39 6.91 5.27
CA ALA A 22 10.11 6.91 6.54
C ALA A 22 10.63 5.51 6.92
N ILE A 23 9.80 4.47 6.77
CA ILE A 23 10.21 3.08 6.99
C ILE A 23 11.32 2.67 6.02
N PHE A 24 11.19 2.99 4.73
CA PHE A 24 12.20 2.71 3.72
C PHE A 24 13.54 3.36 4.06
N THR A 25 13.52 4.63 4.45
CA THR A 25 14.71 5.38 4.86
C THR A 25 15.36 4.76 6.10
N PHE A 26 14.54 4.42 7.11
CA PHE A 26 15.01 3.72 8.31
C PHE A 26 15.71 2.40 7.94
N MET A 27 15.12 1.60 7.06
CA MET A 27 15.69 0.34 6.62
C MET A 27 17.05 0.54 5.93
N LEU A 28 17.17 1.55 5.07
CA LEU A 28 18.45 1.87 4.44
C LEU A 28 19.52 2.22 5.47
N PHE A 29 19.22 3.08 6.44
CA PHE A 29 20.21 3.50 7.43
C PHE A 29 20.61 2.40 8.41
N PHE A 30 19.69 1.53 8.81
CA PHE A 30 19.95 0.53 9.85
C PHE A 30 20.30 -0.86 9.32
N LEU A 31 19.75 -1.26 8.17
CA LEU A 31 19.98 -2.58 7.60
C LEU A 31 21.10 -2.60 6.55
N TYR A 32 21.33 -1.49 5.82
CA TYR A 32 22.36 -1.44 4.79
C TYR A 32 23.77 -1.73 5.32
N PRO A 33 24.24 -1.19 6.47
CA PRO A 33 25.54 -1.53 7.02
C PRO A 33 25.68 -3.03 7.38
N ARG A 34 24.57 -3.67 7.76
CA ARG A 34 24.56 -5.12 8.04
C ARG A 34 24.57 -5.94 6.76
N PHE A 35 23.93 -5.45 5.72
CA PHE A 35 23.98 -6.04 4.37
C PHE A 35 25.41 -5.99 3.82
N GLU A 36 26.07 -4.84 3.87
CA GLU A 36 27.44 -4.64 3.41
C GLU A 36 28.44 -5.56 4.14
N ASN A 37 28.21 -5.81 5.42
CA ASN A 37 29.02 -6.75 6.23
C ASN A 37 28.64 -8.23 6.03
N GLY A 38 27.79 -8.58 5.09
CA GLY A 38 27.38 -9.95 4.77
C GLY A 38 26.54 -10.64 5.85
N ARG A 39 25.93 -9.87 6.76
CA ARG A 39 25.09 -10.40 7.85
C ARG A 39 23.62 -10.56 7.49
N ILE A 40 23.25 -10.13 6.30
CA ILE A 40 21.87 -10.12 5.81
C ILE A 40 21.84 -10.76 4.44
N ASP A 41 20.83 -11.61 4.19
CA ASP A 41 20.61 -12.21 2.88
C ASP A 41 20.32 -11.14 1.82
N PRO A 42 21.13 -11.08 0.72
CA PRO A 42 20.99 -10.07 -0.31
C PRO A 42 19.62 -10.06 -0.99
N TRP A 43 19.05 -11.23 -1.25
CA TRP A 43 17.76 -11.36 -1.91
C TRP A 43 16.61 -10.88 -1.05
N LEU A 44 16.60 -11.24 0.23
CA LEU A 44 15.58 -10.79 1.17
C LEU A 44 15.64 -9.27 1.36
N PHE A 45 16.84 -8.72 1.49
CA PHE A 45 17.01 -7.27 1.63
C PHE A 45 16.52 -6.51 0.41
N GLN A 46 16.95 -6.90 -0.80
CA GLN A 46 16.52 -6.25 -2.04
C GLN A 46 15.02 -6.42 -2.27
N SER A 47 14.46 -7.62 -2.03
CA SER A 47 13.01 -7.87 -2.15
C SER A 47 12.21 -6.98 -1.21
N THR A 48 12.71 -6.75 0.00
CA THR A 48 12.08 -5.86 0.99
C THR A 48 12.07 -4.40 0.49
N LEU A 49 13.20 -3.92 -0.05
CA LEU A 49 13.31 -2.58 -0.62
C LEU A 49 12.38 -2.40 -1.83
N VAL A 50 12.32 -3.40 -2.72
CA VAL A 50 11.42 -3.38 -3.88
C VAL A 50 9.96 -3.34 -3.42
N ALA A 51 9.57 -4.18 -2.46
CA ALA A 51 8.23 -4.19 -1.91
C ALA A 51 7.85 -2.81 -1.32
N MET A 52 8.73 -2.20 -0.55
CA MET A 52 8.51 -0.86 0.00
C MET A 52 8.41 0.21 -1.10
N GLY A 53 9.22 0.12 -2.15
CA GLY A 53 9.12 0.98 -3.32
C GLY A 53 7.75 0.85 -4.00
N VAL A 54 7.32 -0.38 -4.28
CA VAL A 54 5.99 -0.66 -4.87
C VAL A 54 4.87 -0.11 -3.99
N ALA A 55 4.93 -0.31 -2.67
CA ALA A 55 3.93 0.22 -1.74
C ALA A 55 3.87 1.75 -1.81
N THR A 56 5.03 2.41 -1.73
CA THR A 56 5.14 3.88 -1.75
C THR A 56 4.56 4.46 -3.05
N PHE A 57 5.02 3.98 -4.21
CA PHE A 57 4.55 4.49 -5.50
C PHE A 57 3.06 4.21 -5.72
N SER A 58 2.56 3.04 -5.31
CA SER A 58 1.13 2.74 -5.39
C SER A 58 0.30 3.72 -4.56
N LEU A 59 0.73 4.08 -3.35
CA LEU A 59 0.05 5.06 -2.50
C LEU A 59 0.12 6.47 -3.08
N VAL A 60 1.26 6.86 -3.69
CA VAL A 60 1.38 8.14 -4.42
C VAL A 60 0.43 8.19 -5.60
N PHE A 61 0.34 7.13 -6.41
CA PHE A 61 -0.61 7.07 -7.52
C PHE A 61 -2.07 7.11 -7.03
N ALA A 62 -2.38 6.43 -5.93
CA ALA A 62 -3.70 6.55 -5.31
C ALA A 62 -4.02 8.00 -4.95
N THR A 63 -3.07 8.70 -4.32
CA THR A 63 -3.21 10.13 -3.94
C THR A 63 -3.48 10.99 -5.16
N LEU A 64 -2.74 10.81 -6.26
CA LEU A 64 -2.94 11.58 -7.49
C LEU A 64 -4.33 11.35 -8.11
N HIS A 65 -4.83 10.12 -8.10
CA HIS A 65 -6.16 9.80 -8.60
C HIS A 65 -7.26 10.43 -7.73
N TYR A 66 -7.14 10.35 -6.40
CA TYR A 66 -8.09 10.97 -5.48
C TYR A 66 -8.04 12.50 -5.55
N TYR A 67 -6.83 13.09 -5.66
CA TYR A 67 -6.68 14.52 -5.85
C TYR A 67 -7.40 14.99 -7.11
N ARG A 68 -7.20 14.31 -8.25
CA ARG A 68 -7.90 14.62 -9.48
C ARG A 68 -9.42 14.45 -9.33
N ALA A 69 -9.88 13.42 -8.63
CA ALA A 69 -11.30 13.19 -8.35
C ALA A 69 -11.91 14.26 -7.43
N SER A 70 -11.11 14.93 -6.59
CA SER A 70 -11.56 15.99 -5.68
C SER A 70 -11.73 17.36 -6.35
N LEU A 71 -11.28 17.53 -7.60
CA LEU A 71 -11.41 18.79 -8.34
C LEU A 71 -12.87 19.01 -8.77
N ALA A 72 -13.62 19.68 -7.91
CA ALA A 72 -15.03 20.01 -8.12
C ALA A 72 -15.25 20.84 -9.39
N GLY A 73 -16.34 20.56 -10.10
CA GLY A 73 -16.80 21.35 -11.25
C GLY A 73 -15.95 21.27 -12.52
N ARG A 74 -14.83 20.51 -12.51
CA ARG A 74 -13.92 20.35 -13.67
C ARG A 74 -14.02 19.02 -14.37
N ILE A 75 -14.68 18.04 -13.76
CA ILE A 75 -14.78 16.65 -14.28
C ILE A 75 -16.22 16.17 -14.14
N SER A 76 -16.63 15.27 -15.06
CA SER A 76 -17.95 14.64 -14.99
C SER A 76 -18.06 13.65 -13.82
N GLU A 77 -19.28 13.33 -13.41
CA GLU A 77 -19.54 12.33 -12.35
C GLU A 77 -18.97 10.96 -12.71
N ASP A 78 -19.10 10.56 -13.97
CA ASP A 78 -18.55 9.27 -14.47
C ASP A 78 -17.04 9.24 -14.43
N GLU A 79 -16.38 10.34 -14.83
CA GLU A 79 -14.91 10.44 -14.75
C GLU A 79 -14.44 10.43 -13.29
N ARG A 80 -15.16 11.10 -12.39
CA ARG A 80 -14.89 11.08 -10.95
C ARG A 80 -14.97 9.65 -10.40
N ALA A 81 -16.04 8.93 -10.72
CA ALA A 81 -16.22 7.55 -10.29
C ALA A 81 -15.10 6.63 -10.80
N LEU A 82 -14.67 6.82 -12.05
CA LEU A 82 -13.56 6.06 -12.64
C LEU A 82 -12.24 6.35 -11.92
N LEU A 83 -11.93 7.63 -11.66
CA LEU A 83 -10.71 8.04 -10.96
C LEU A 83 -10.67 7.49 -9.53
N THR A 84 -11.80 7.56 -8.82
CA THR A 84 -11.92 7.01 -7.47
C THR A 84 -11.67 5.51 -7.47
N ARG A 85 -12.29 4.74 -8.38
CA ARG A 85 -12.05 3.29 -8.50
C ARG A 85 -10.60 2.94 -8.81
N ARG A 86 -9.91 3.74 -9.63
CA ARG A 86 -8.49 3.56 -9.91
C ARG A 86 -7.65 3.87 -8.67
N GLY A 87 -7.97 4.96 -7.97
CA GLY A 87 -7.35 5.31 -6.70
C GLY A 87 -7.49 4.18 -5.68
N ASP A 88 -8.68 3.59 -5.53
CA ASP A 88 -8.96 2.48 -4.62
C ASP A 88 -8.10 1.25 -4.92
N ARG A 89 -7.88 0.93 -6.20
CA ARG A 89 -7.02 -0.21 -6.60
C ARG A 89 -5.56 0.04 -6.23
N PHE A 90 -5.03 1.23 -6.53
CA PHE A 90 -3.67 1.59 -6.16
C PHE A 90 -3.50 1.67 -4.64
N TRP A 91 -4.48 2.21 -3.93
CA TRP A 91 -4.48 2.27 -2.48
C TRP A 91 -4.45 0.86 -1.87
N LEU A 92 -5.31 -0.03 -2.37
CA LEU A 92 -5.39 -1.42 -1.91
C LEU A 92 -4.07 -2.15 -2.16
N LEU A 93 -3.47 -2.00 -3.35
CA LEU A 93 -2.18 -2.59 -3.69
C LEU A 93 -1.09 -2.08 -2.75
N GLY A 94 -0.95 -0.76 -2.60
CA GLY A 94 0.07 -0.15 -1.75
C GLY A 94 -0.08 -0.56 -0.29
N TYR A 95 -1.31 -0.55 0.23
CA TYR A 95 -1.61 -0.97 1.60
C TYR A 95 -1.30 -2.44 1.83
N THR A 96 -1.72 -3.33 0.91
CA THR A 96 -1.46 -4.77 0.99
C THR A 96 0.04 -5.08 1.00
N VAL A 97 0.81 -4.43 0.13
CA VAL A 97 2.26 -4.63 0.06
C VAL A 97 2.95 -4.03 1.29
N MET A 98 2.49 -2.88 1.80
CA MET A 98 3.01 -2.27 3.02
C MET A 98 2.83 -3.19 4.24
N PHE A 99 1.72 -3.92 4.34
CA PHE A 99 1.49 -4.91 5.41
C PHE A 99 2.37 -6.16 5.29
N LEU A 100 2.90 -6.46 4.12
CA LEU A 100 3.88 -7.55 3.92
C LEU A 100 5.28 -7.15 4.43
N ALA A 101 5.62 -5.86 4.41
CA ALA A 101 6.96 -5.37 4.72
C ALA A 101 7.49 -5.81 6.10
N PRO A 102 6.73 -5.79 7.22
CA PRO A 102 7.21 -6.29 8.50
C PRO A 102 7.69 -7.74 8.44
N SER A 103 6.95 -8.61 7.73
CA SER A 103 7.36 -10.01 7.56
C SER A 103 8.70 -10.12 6.83
N LEU A 104 8.87 -9.39 5.72
CA LEU A 104 10.11 -9.39 4.95
C LEU A 104 11.30 -8.85 5.77
N VAL A 105 11.10 -7.77 6.53
CA VAL A 105 12.13 -7.23 7.43
C VAL A 105 12.54 -8.25 8.48
N LEU A 106 11.57 -8.94 9.10
CA LEU A 106 11.83 -9.95 10.12
C LEU A 106 12.59 -11.15 9.55
N PHE A 107 12.27 -11.58 8.33
CA PHE A 107 13.08 -12.60 7.64
C PHE A 107 14.51 -12.12 7.38
N THR A 108 14.65 -10.85 6.96
CA THR A 108 15.97 -10.26 6.68
C THR A 108 16.89 -10.29 7.91
N VAL A 109 16.33 -10.11 9.12
CA VAL A 109 17.08 -10.17 10.38
C VAL A 109 17.04 -11.54 11.06
N SER A 110 16.67 -12.60 10.32
CA SER A 110 16.65 -13.99 10.77
C SER A 110 15.67 -14.31 11.93
N LEU A 111 14.67 -13.49 12.14
CA LEU A 111 13.60 -13.75 13.10
C LEU A 111 12.48 -14.60 12.45
N VAL A 112 12.83 -15.80 11.98
CA VAL A 112 12.00 -16.65 11.13
C VAL A 112 10.64 -16.98 11.77
N ALA A 113 10.60 -17.31 13.06
CA ALA A 113 9.35 -17.67 13.72
C ALA A 113 8.35 -16.51 13.75
N VAL A 114 8.82 -15.31 14.12
CA VAL A 114 7.96 -14.10 14.16
C VAL A 114 7.57 -13.68 12.75
N ALA A 115 8.50 -13.74 11.80
CA ALA A 115 8.24 -13.45 10.39
C ALA A 115 7.14 -14.36 9.81
N SER A 116 7.16 -15.66 10.15
CA SER A 116 6.15 -16.62 9.69
C SER A 116 4.76 -16.33 10.25
N VAL A 117 4.67 -15.89 11.50
CA VAL A 117 3.39 -15.47 12.10
C VAL A 117 2.84 -14.23 11.36
N TRP A 118 3.67 -13.23 11.12
CA TRP A 118 3.26 -12.04 10.37
C TRP A 118 2.84 -12.37 8.94
N LEU A 119 3.55 -13.27 8.28
CA LEU A 119 3.19 -13.74 6.95
C LEU A 119 1.84 -14.48 6.95
N ALA A 120 1.59 -15.32 7.95
CA ALA A 120 0.31 -16.00 8.09
C ALA A 120 -0.85 -15.01 8.30
N LEU A 121 -0.67 -14.01 9.16
CA LEU A 121 -1.65 -12.96 9.38
C LEU A 121 -1.89 -12.14 8.10
N TRP A 122 -0.84 -11.84 7.35
CA TRP A 122 -0.95 -11.16 6.05
C TRP A 122 -1.73 -12.00 5.04
N LEU A 123 -1.49 -13.33 4.97
CA LEU A 123 -2.26 -14.23 4.10
C LEU A 123 -3.74 -14.26 4.46
N VAL A 124 -4.07 -14.31 5.76
CA VAL A 124 -5.46 -14.20 6.23
C VAL A 124 -6.08 -12.87 5.79
N TYR A 125 -5.37 -11.76 6.00
CA TYR A 125 -5.80 -10.44 5.52
C TYR A 125 -6.05 -10.44 4.00
N LEU A 126 -5.11 -10.99 3.21
CA LEU A 126 -5.22 -11.06 1.75
C LEU A 126 -6.46 -11.86 1.31
N LEU A 127 -6.75 -13.00 1.96
CA LEU A 127 -7.97 -13.79 1.70
C LEU A 127 -9.24 -12.98 1.99
N PHE A 128 -9.25 -12.20 3.07
CA PHE A 128 -10.36 -11.29 3.38
C PHE A 128 -10.53 -10.24 2.29
N VAL A 129 -9.46 -9.59 1.87
CA VAL A 129 -9.49 -8.57 0.82
C VAL A 129 -10.03 -9.16 -0.48
N ILE A 130 -9.52 -10.31 -0.95
CA ILE A 130 -9.97 -10.96 -2.18
C ILE A 130 -11.45 -11.35 -2.11
N ARG A 131 -11.92 -11.80 -0.94
CA ARG A 131 -13.28 -12.31 -0.78
C ARG A 131 -14.33 -11.20 -0.67
N TYR A 132 -14.00 -10.08 -0.05
CA TYR A 132 -14.96 -9.03 0.31
C TYR A 132 -14.87 -7.80 -0.60
N PHE A 133 -13.69 -7.43 -1.06
CA PHE A 133 -13.50 -6.21 -1.85
C PHE A 133 -14.26 -6.18 -3.20
N PRO A 134 -14.34 -7.26 -3.99
CA PRO A 134 -15.09 -7.27 -5.24
C PRO A 134 -16.60 -7.03 -5.07
N LYS A 135 -17.17 -7.42 -3.93
CA LYS A 135 -18.62 -7.31 -3.67
C LYS A 135 -19.09 -5.89 -3.41
N VAL A 136 -18.20 -5.02 -2.96
CA VAL A 136 -18.51 -3.61 -2.65
C VAL A 136 -18.55 -2.76 -3.93
N GLN A 137 -17.92 -3.23 -5.00
CA GLN A 137 -17.78 -2.46 -6.25
C GLN A 137 -18.85 -2.74 -7.32
N THR A 138 -19.73 -3.69 -7.11
CA THR A 138 -20.87 -3.90 -8.04
C THR A 138 -21.94 -2.87 -7.72
N PRO A 139 -22.21 -1.86 -8.60
CA PRO A 139 -23.40 -1.05 -8.47
C PRO A 139 -24.61 -1.98 -8.50
N ARG A 140 -25.50 -1.89 -7.52
CA ARG A 140 -26.84 -2.43 -7.71
C ARG A 140 -27.37 -1.75 -8.96
N ALA A 141 -27.53 -2.51 -10.05
CA ALA A 141 -28.29 -2.07 -11.18
C ALA A 141 -29.64 -1.64 -10.60
N SER A 142 -29.93 -0.34 -10.69
CA SER A 142 -31.23 0.21 -10.35
C SER A 142 -32.25 -0.45 -11.29
N GLN A 143 -33.01 -1.40 -10.78
CA GLN A 143 -34.30 -1.80 -11.34
C GLN A 143 -35.29 -0.70 -11.11
#